data_250a2635bd45d6c915d1d13280f5cff1
#
_entry.id   250a2635bd45d6c915d1d13280f5cff1
#
_cell.length_a   1.000
_cell.length_b   1.000
_cell.length_c   1.000
_cell.angle_alpha   90.00
_cell.angle_beta   90.00
_cell.angle_gamma   90.00
#
_symmetry.space_group_name_H-M   'P 1'
#
loop_
_entity.id
_entity.type
_entity.pdbx_description
1 polymer ?
#
loop_
_entity_poly.entity_id
_entity_poly.type
_entity_poly.pdbx_seq_one_letter_code
_entity_poly.pdbx_strand_id
1 'polypeptide(L)'
;MKSKTWIFVLCSFLASFFLVACQSGSNDSQSAVEAIKQKGKLVVATSPDYAPFEFQALVDGKNQVVGADIDMAQAIADELGVKLEISSMSFDNVLTSLQTGKADLAVAGISATEERKEVFDFSIPYYENKMSFLVRKADVEKYKDLTSLESANIAAQKGTVPESMVKEQLPKAQLTSLTNMGEAVNELQAGKVDVVHMDEPVALSYAAKNADLAVATVSLKMKDGEANAVALRKNSADLKEVVDKVIQKLKDDGTYKKYLEKAASLTEVEE
;
A
#
# COMPACT_ATOMS: atom_id res chain seq x y z
N MET A 1 -92.75 23.22 -4.45
CA MET A 1 -92.42 24.22 -5.50
C MET A 1 -91.05 23.97 -6.03
N LYS A 2 -90.94 23.75 -7.34
CA LYS A 2 -89.83 23.92 -8.29
C LYS A 2 -88.59 23.11 -7.99
N SER A 3 -88.32 21.96 -8.60
CA SER A 3 -87.88 21.66 -9.98
C SER A 3 -86.45 22.26 -10.32
N LYS A 4 -85.54 21.37 -10.66
CA LYS A 4 -84.86 21.22 -11.98
C LYS A 4 -83.65 20.38 -11.78
N THR A 5 -83.59 19.18 -12.23
CA THR A 5 -83.23 18.64 -13.55
C THR A 5 -81.88 19.04 -14.10
N TRP A 6 -81.08 17.97 -14.45
CA TRP A 6 -80.18 17.88 -15.58
C TRP A 6 -78.72 18.13 -15.27
N ILE A 7 -77.78 17.43 -15.79
CA ILE A 7 -77.54 16.67 -17.07
C ILE A 7 -76.46 15.63 -16.88
N PHE A 8 -76.63 14.46 -17.46
CA PHE A 8 -75.59 13.47 -17.73
C PHE A 8 -74.61 14.03 -18.75
N VAL A 9 -73.34 14.07 -18.44
CA VAL A 9 -72.28 14.13 -19.44
C VAL A 9 -71.38 12.93 -19.27
N LEU A 10 -71.50 12.06 -20.22
CA LEU A 10 -70.65 10.90 -20.47
C LEU A 10 -69.31 11.40 -21.03
N CYS A 11 -68.23 11.39 -20.26
CA CYS A 11 -66.93 11.57 -20.80
C CYS A 11 -66.17 10.28 -20.62
N SER A 12 -66.01 9.58 -21.72
CA SER A 12 -65.05 8.47 -21.90
C SER A 12 -63.65 8.95 -21.64
N PHE A 13 -63.07 8.53 -20.53
CA PHE A 13 -61.66 8.72 -20.29
C PHE A 13 -60.90 7.46 -20.70
N LEU A 14 -60.23 7.54 -21.85
CA LEU A 14 -59.27 6.56 -22.29
C LEU A 14 -58.24 6.33 -21.18
N ALA A 15 -58.23 5.13 -20.63
CA ALA A 15 -57.18 4.66 -19.77
C ALA A 15 -55.92 4.45 -20.60
N SER A 16 -55.03 5.45 -20.63
CA SER A 16 -53.67 5.29 -21.12
C SER A 16 -52.90 4.49 -20.09
N PHE A 17 -52.75 3.18 -20.34
CA PHE A 17 -51.82 2.32 -19.65
C PHE A 17 -50.39 2.83 -19.93
N PHE A 18 -49.85 3.62 -19.03
CA PHE A 18 -48.41 3.78 -18.94
C PHE A 18 -47.81 2.47 -18.44
N LEU A 19 -47.34 1.67 -19.37
CA LEU A 19 -46.36 0.62 -19.09
C LEU A 19 -45.07 1.32 -18.58
N VAL A 20 -44.99 1.49 -17.26
CA VAL A 20 -43.72 1.68 -16.62
C VAL A 20 -42.97 0.36 -16.80
N ALA A 21 -42.19 0.29 -17.86
CA ALA A 21 -41.14 -0.72 -17.98
C ALA A 21 -40.24 -0.58 -16.73
N CYS A 22 -40.40 -1.50 -15.77
CA CYS A 22 -39.39 -1.77 -14.78
C CYS A 22 -38.14 -2.17 -15.57
N GLN A 23 -37.35 -1.19 -15.91
CA GLN A 23 -35.97 -1.40 -16.31
C GLN A 23 -35.33 -2.05 -15.11
N SER A 24 -35.14 -3.36 -15.19
CA SER A 24 -34.32 -4.13 -14.27
C SER A 24 -32.99 -3.40 -14.21
N GLY A 25 -32.79 -2.65 -13.15
CA GLY A 25 -31.50 -2.05 -12.87
C GLY A 25 -30.52 -3.21 -12.73
N SER A 26 -29.77 -3.50 -13.79
CA SER A 26 -28.46 -4.04 -13.63
C SER A 26 -27.80 -3.14 -12.59
N ASN A 27 -27.37 -3.69 -11.47
CA ASN A 27 -26.41 -3.05 -10.61
C ASN A 27 -25.14 -2.87 -11.46
N ASP A 28 -25.13 -1.83 -12.30
CA ASP A 28 -23.90 -1.28 -12.84
C ASP A 28 -23.14 -0.73 -11.63
N SER A 29 -22.34 -1.59 -11.00
CA SER A 29 -21.29 -1.10 -10.12
C SER A 29 -20.45 -0.19 -11.01
N GLN A 30 -20.54 1.12 -10.77
CA GLN A 30 -19.79 2.12 -11.53
C GLN A 30 -18.35 1.66 -11.64
N SER A 31 -17.80 1.60 -12.85
CA SER A 31 -16.41 1.26 -13.13
C SER A 31 -15.48 2.09 -12.24
N ALA A 32 -14.55 1.45 -11.55
CA ALA A 32 -13.59 2.15 -10.69
C ALA A 32 -12.74 3.13 -11.50
N VAL A 33 -12.38 2.75 -12.73
CA VAL A 33 -11.65 3.62 -13.68
C VAL A 33 -12.47 4.85 -14.04
N GLU A 34 -13.76 4.69 -14.35
CA GLU A 34 -14.62 5.84 -14.67
C GLU A 34 -14.81 6.79 -13.50
N ALA A 35 -15.00 6.25 -12.29
CA ALA A 35 -15.11 7.05 -11.07
C ALA A 35 -13.85 7.89 -10.82
N ILE A 36 -12.65 7.30 -11.00
CA ILE A 36 -11.37 7.99 -10.89
C ILE A 36 -11.23 9.08 -11.97
N LYS A 37 -11.57 8.77 -13.22
CA LYS A 37 -11.53 9.74 -14.32
C LYS A 37 -12.48 10.92 -14.12
N GLN A 38 -13.71 10.65 -13.66
CA GLN A 38 -14.68 11.71 -13.32
C GLN A 38 -14.20 12.60 -12.18
N LYS A 39 -13.54 12.01 -11.17
CA LYS A 39 -12.93 12.72 -10.04
C LYS A 39 -11.69 13.53 -10.48
N GLY A 40 -11.04 13.18 -11.60
CA GLY A 40 -9.85 13.83 -12.16
C GLY A 40 -8.57 13.58 -11.36
N LYS A 41 -8.59 12.63 -10.40
CA LYS A 41 -7.44 12.29 -9.57
C LYS A 41 -7.46 10.82 -9.13
N LEU A 42 -6.27 10.24 -9.01
CA LEU A 42 -6.02 8.95 -8.37
C LEU A 42 -5.49 9.20 -6.95
N VAL A 43 -6.21 8.76 -5.94
CA VAL A 43 -5.79 8.89 -4.54
C VAL A 43 -5.08 7.61 -4.12
N VAL A 44 -3.81 7.72 -3.74
CA VAL A 44 -2.96 6.59 -3.34
C VAL A 44 -2.59 6.73 -1.86
N ALA A 45 -3.00 5.75 -1.06
CA ALA A 45 -2.58 5.65 0.34
C ALA A 45 -1.18 5.02 0.44
N THR A 46 -0.32 5.64 1.26
CA THR A 46 1.06 5.18 1.47
C THR A 46 1.57 5.54 2.86
N SER A 47 2.67 4.90 3.30
CA SER A 47 3.37 5.16 4.57
C SER A 47 4.80 5.61 4.29
N PRO A 48 5.09 6.93 4.22
CA PRO A 48 6.33 7.45 3.66
C PRO A 48 7.50 7.44 4.64
N ASP A 49 7.86 6.26 5.13
CA ASP A 49 8.96 5.98 6.04
C ASP A 49 9.76 4.71 5.64
N TYR A 50 9.62 4.26 4.37
CA TYR A 50 10.06 2.96 3.90
C TYR A 50 10.93 3.04 2.63
N ALA A 51 12.04 3.80 2.70
CA ALA A 51 12.97 3.96 1.57
C ALA A 51 13.61 2.61 1.17
N PRO A 52 13.77 2.31 -0.12
CA PRO A 52 13.63 3.19 -1.30
C PRO A 52 12.22 3.19 -1.94
N PHE A 53 11.22 2.53 -1.34
CA PHE A 53 9.88 2.40 -1.91
C PHE A 53 9.08 3.69 -1.80
N GLU A 54 8.87 4.20 -0.58
CA GLU A 54 8.18 5.46 -0.29
C GLU A 54 8.76 6.12 0.97
N PHE A 55 9.17 7.37 0.85
CA PHE A 55 9.77 8.11 1.95
C PHE A 55 9.70 9.62 1.74
N GLN A 56 9.96 10.35 2.80
CA GLN A 56 10.06 11.81 2.72
C GLN A 56 11.50 12.21 2.40
N ALA A 57 11.68 13.09 1.41
CA ALA A 57 12.95 13.68 1.07
C ALA A 57 12.82 15.17 0.73
N LEU A 58 13.92 15.91 0.89
CA LEU A 58 14.01 17.27 0.41
C LEU A 58 14.35 17.25 -1.08
N VAL A 59 13.40 17.67 -1.91
CA VAL A 59 13.60 17.84 -3.36
C VAL A 59 13.39 19.31 -3.68
N ASP A 60 14.40 19.94 -4.25
CA ASP A 60 14.41 21.40 -4.53
C ASP A 60 14.04 22.25 -3.29
N GLY A 61 14.52 21.87 -2.11
CA GLY A 61 14.28 22.54 -0.84
C GLY A 61 12.86 22.37 -0.28
N LYS A 62 12.04 21.48 -0.83
CA LYS A 62 10.69 21.16 -0.36
C LYS A 62 10.62 19.72 0.11
N ASN A 63 9.97 19.49 1.25
CA ASN A 63 9.68 18.14 1.69
C ASN A 63 8.62 17.51 0.79
N GLN A 64 8.96 16.38 0.15
CA GLN A 64 8.09 15.64 -0.77
C GLN A 64 8.11 14.16 -0.41
N VAL A 65 7.00 13.49 -0.70
CA VAL A 65 6.94 12.03 -0.68
C VAL A 65 7.46 11.51 -2.01
N VAL A 66 8.52 10.73 -1.98
CA VAL A 66 9.24 10.20 -3.14
C VAL A 66 9.51 8.71 -2.96
N GLY A 67 10.00 8.05 -4.00
CA GLY A 67 10.38 6.64 -3.97
C GLY A 67 9.86 5.87 -5.18
N ALA A 68 10.31 4.62 -5.30
CA ALA A 68 9.97 3.79 -6.45
C ALA A 68 8.45 3.52 -6.56
N ASP A 69 7.79 3.34 -5.42
CA ASP A 69 6.33 3.14 -5.34
C ASP A 69 5.56 4.41 -5.72
N ILE A 70 6.11 5.58 -5.42
CA ILE A 70 5.53 6.87 -5.80
C ILE A 70 5.69 7.12 -7.31
N ASP A 71 6.88 6.84 -7.87
CA ASP A 71 7.10 6.93 -9.33
C ASP A 71 6.20 5.93 -10.09
N MET A 72 5.99 4.71 -9.55
CA MET A 72 5.04 3.74 -10.10
C MET A 72 3.59 4.24 -10.00
N ALA A 73 3.18 4.80 -8.87
CA ALA A 73 1.85 5.37 -8.69
C ALA A 73 1.60 6.54 -9.67
N GLN A 74 2.63 7.35 -9.95
CA GLN A 74 2.55 8.41 -10.97
C GLN A 74 2.35 7.82 -12.37
N ALA A 75 3.08 6.74 -12.72
CA ALA A 75 2.89 6.08 -14.01
C ALA A 75 1.47 5.50 -14.19
N ILE A 76 0.86 4.99 -13.09
CA ILE A 76 -0.54 4.53 -13.10
C ILE A 76 -1.50 5.72 -13.30
N ALA A 77 -1.29 6.84 -12.62
CA ALA A 77 -2.11 8.04 -12.78
C ALA A 77 -2.02 8.61 -14.21
N ASP A 78 -0.82 8.60 -14.79
CA ASP A 78 -0.58 9.04 -16.18
C ASP A 78 -1.31 8.14 -17.19
N GLU A 79 -1.29 6.81 -17.01
CA GLU A 79 -2.04 5.87 -17.87
C GLU A 79 -3.56 6.10 -17.77
N LEU A 80 -4.06 6.47 -16.60
CA LEU A 80 -5.47 6.83 -16.39
C LEU A 80 -5.82 8.23 -16.92
N GLY A 81 -4.83 9.09 -17.20
CA GLY A 81 -5.01 10.48 -17.62
C GLY A 81 -5.51 11.40 -16.51
N VAL A 82 -5.13 11.14 -15.24
CA VAL A 82 -5.57 11.89 -14.06
C VAL A 82 -4.37 12.37 -13.23
N LYS A 83 -4.61 13.26 -12.27
CA LYS A 83 -3.57 13.69 -11.32
C LYS A 83 -3.35 12.65 -10.23
N LEU A 84 -2.11 12.44 -9.81
CA LEU A 84 -1.78 11.69 -8.61
C LEU A 84 -2.01 12.56 -7.37
N GLU A 85 -2.67 11.99 -6.35
CA GLU A 85 -2.80 12.55 -5.01
C GLU A 85 -2.30 11.54 -3.98
N ILE A 86 -1.23 11.87 -3.26
CA ILE A 86 -0.68 11.00 -2.22
C ILE A 86 -1.36 11.30 -0.89
N SER A 87 -1.90 10.25 -0.26
CA SER A 87 -2.49 10.27 1.07
C SER A 87 -1.57 9.54 2.05
N SER A 88 -0.73 10.33 2.75
CA SER A 88 0.26 9.82 3.70
C SER A 88 -0.37 9.50 5.04
N MET A 89 -0.02 8.35 5.60
CA MET A 89 -0.47 7.89 6.93
C MET A 89 0.48 6.82 7.48
N SER A 90 0.25 6.34 8.70
CA SER A 90 0.96 5.17 9.23
C SER A 90 0.50 3.89 8.51
N PHE A 91 1.40 2.91 8.38
CA PHE A 91 1.16 1.68 7.61
C PHE A 91 -0.11 0.94 8.03
N ASP A 92 -0.38 0.83 9.33
CA ASP A 92 -1.56 0.15 9.88
C ASP A 92 -2.90 0.80 9.45
N ASN A 93 -2.88 2.05 8.96
CA ASN A 93 -4.03 2.75 8.43
C ASN A 93 -4.17 2.70 6.90
N VAL A 94 -3.11 2.31 6.17
CA VAL A 94 -3.10 2.31 4.69
C VAL A 94 -4.20 1.42 4.11
N LEU A 95 -4.26 0.15 4.52
CA LEU A 95 -5.31 -0.78 4.04
C LEU A 95 -6.71 -0.38 4.51
N THR A 96 -6.84 0.18 5.70
CA THR A 96 -8.12 0.71 6.20
C THR A 96 -8.61 1.89 5.36
N SER A 97 -7.70 2.77 4.93
CA SER A 97 -8.02 3.89 4.02
C SER A 97 -8.55 3.39 2.67
N LEU A 98 -7.93 2.35 2.11
CA LEU A 98 -8.39 1.68 0.89
C LEU A 98 -9.77 1.03 1.09
N GLN A 99 -9.96 0.26 2.16
CA GLN A 99 -11.21 -0.45 2.46
C GLN A 99 -12.40 0.50 2.60
N THR A 100 -12.17 1.65 3.25
CA THR A 100 -13.21 2.66 3.47
C THR A 100 -13.44 3.59 2.27
N GLY A 101 -12.72 3.39 1.16
CA GLY A 101 -12.87 4.19 -0.06
C GLY A 101 -12.29 5.60 0.02
N LYS A 102 -11.47 5.89 1.04
CA LYS A 102 -10.73 7.16 1.15
C LYS A 102 -9.55 7.22 0.17
N ALA A 103 -9.01 6.07 -0.20
CA ALA A 103 -8.03 5.91 -1.26
C ALA A 103 -8.57 4.99 -2.35
N ASP A 104 -8.05 5.14 -3.56
CA ASP A 104 -8.37 4.30 -4.71
C ASP A 104 -7.43 3.09 -4.78
N LEU A 105 -6.16 3.30 -4.44
CA LEU A 105 -5.10 2.30 -4.36
C LEU A 105 -4.35 2.44 -3.04
N ALA A 106 -3.73 1.33 -2.62
CA ALA A 106 -2.72 1.35 -1.56
C ALA A 106 -1.40 0.82 -2.14
N VAL A 107 -0.34 1.64 -2.02
CA VAL A 107 1.00 1.38 -2.53
C VAL A 107 1.98 1.76 -1.42
N ALA A 108 2.56 0.77 -0.76
CA ALA A 108 3.39 0.96 0.43
C ALA A 108 4.20 -0.31 0.76
N GLY A 109 4.91 -0.87 -0.20
CA GLY A 109 5.64 -2.12 0.02
C GLY A 109 4.74 -3.27 0.51
N ILE A 110 3.48 -3.33 0.08
CA ILE A 110 2.48 -4.22 0.65
C ILE A 110 2.62 -5.65 0.11
N SER A 111 2.99 -6.59 0.96
CA SER A 111 2.98 -8.02 0.62
C SER A 111 1.55 -8.53 0.42
N ALA A 112 1.30 -9.23 -0.70
CA ALA A 112 0.01 -9.81 -1.06
C ALA A 112 -0.20 -11.16 -0.34
N THR A 113 -0.42 -11.13 0.98
CA THR A 113 -0.66 -12.35 1.78
C THR A 113 -2.04 -12.94 1.50
N GLU A 114 -2.23 -14.26 1.74
CA GLU A 114 -3.52 -14.92 1.56
C GLU A 114 -4.62 -14.27 2.42
N GLU A 115 -4.30 -13.90 3.68
CA GLU A 115 -5.23 -13.19 4.56
C GLU A 115 -5.69 -11.85 3.94
N ARG A 116 -4.75 -11.07 3.39
CA ARG A 116 -5.09 -9.80 2.74
C ARG A 116 -5.88 -10.00 1.46
N LYS A 117 -5.61 -11.08 0.71
CA LYS A 117 -6.35 -11.44 -0.51
C LYS A 117 -7.82 -11.80 -0.24
N GLU A 118 -8.19 -12.17 0.97
CA GLU A 118 -9.61 -12.36 1.34
C GLU A 118 -10.40 -11.04 1.28
N VAL A 119 -9.75 -9.91 1.63
CA VAL A 119 -10.38 -8.58 1.77
C VAL A 119 -10.11 -7.67 0.58
N PHE A 120 -8.95 -7.80 -0.05
CA PHE A 120 -8.49 -6.93 -1.14
C PHE A 120 -8.18 -7.72 -2.40
N ASP A 121 -8.26 -7.06 -3.55
CA ASP A 121 -7.62 -7.52 -4.77
C ASP A 121 -6.19 -6.97 -4.81
N PHE A 122 -5.31 -7.68 -5.50
CA PHE A 122 -3.92 -7.29 -5.68
C PHE A 122 -3.54 -7.30 -7.14
N SER A 123 -2.66 -6.41 -7.53
CA SER A 123 -2.00 -6.45 -8.83
C SER A 123 -1.11 -7.68 -8.99
N ILE A 124 -0.55 -7.87 -10.17
CA ILE A 124 0.66 -8.70 -10.32
C ILE A 124 1.77 -8.13 -9.42
N PRO A 125 2.68 -8.98 -8.90
CA PRO A 125 3.76 -8.51 -8.03
C PRO A 125 4.75 -7.63 -8.81
N TYR A 126 5.13 -6.50 -8.19
CA TYR A 126 6.12 -5.60 -8.76
C TYR A 126 7.52 -5.77 -8.15
N TYR A 127 7.60 -6.35 -6.93
CA TYR A 127 8.87 -6.59 -6.23
C TYR A 127 8.84 -7.88 -5.42
N GLU A 128 9.90 -8.71 -5.57
CA GLU A 128 10.09 -9.92 -4.76
C GLU A 128 10.84 -9.55 -3.49
N ASN A 129 10.18 -9.71 -2.35
CA ASN A 129 10.75 -9.33 -1.06
C ASN A 129 11.75 -10.34 -0.52
N LYS A 130 12.76 -9.80 0.17
CA LYS A 130 13.56 -10.52 1.14
C LYS A 130 13.49 -9.78 2.46
N MET A 131 13.44 -10.53 3.55
CA MET A 131 13.42 -9.99 4.91
C MET A 131 14.81 -9.92 5.48
N SER A 132 15.04 -8.96 6.37
CA SER A 132 16.31 -8.79 7.04
C SER A 132 16.13 -8.18 8.42
N PHE A 133 17.21 -8.25 9.21
CA PHE A 133 17.31 -7.57 10.49
C PHE A 133 18.33 -6.45 10.40
N LEU A 134 17.90 -5.25 10.77
CA LEU A 134 18.81 -4.12 11.00
C LEU A 134 19.29 -4.19 12.45
N VAL A 135 20.59 -4.06 12.65
CA VAL A 135 21.26 -4.15 13.95
C VAL A 135 22.24 -3.00 14.12
N ARG A 136 22.66 -2.70 15.36
CA ARG A 136 23.84 -1.88 15.56
C ARG A 136 25.08 -2.61 15.02
N LYS A 137 25.97 -1.90 14.37
CA LYS A 137 27.18 -2.47 13.76
C LYS A 137 28.03 -3.26 14.76
N ALA A 138 28.07 -2.81 16.01
CA ALA A 138 28.77 -3.49 17.09
C ALA A 138 28.16 -4.84 17.47
N ASP A 139 26.88 -5.07 17.14
CA ASP A 139 26.12 -6.24 17.53
C ASP A 139 25.95 -7.29 16.41
N VAL A 140 26.53 -7.06 15.20
CA VAL A 140 26.39 -7.97 14.04
C VAL A 140 26.77 -9.41 14.39
N GLU A 141 27.90 -9.61 15.07
CA GLU A 141 28.37 -10.95 15.47
C GLU A 141 27.50 -11.58 16.57
N LYS A 142 26.78 -10.76 17.34
CA LYS A 142 25.85 -11.24 18.38
C LYS A 142 24.59 -11.82 17.76
N TYR A 143 24.05 -11.21 16.67
CA TYR A 143 22.78 -11.59 16.02
C TYR A 143 23.00 -12.26 14.66
N LYS A 144 23.80 -13.32 14.62
CA LYS A 144 24.19 -14.03 13.39
C LYS A 144 23.36 -15.27 13.06
N ASP A 145 22.51 -15.71 13.97
CA ASP A 145 21.65 -16.88 13.80
C ASP A 145 20.29 -16.68 14.51
N LEU A 146 19.32 -17.54 14.21
CA LEU A 146 17.98 -17.45 14.79
C LEU A 146 17.96 -17.67 16.31
N THR A 147 18.86 -18.49 16.83
CA THR A 147 18.93 -18.78 18.27
C THR A 147 19.28 -17.52 19.06
N SER A 148 20.19 -16.70 18.53
CA SER A 148 20.58 -15.42 19.14
C SER A 148 19.44 -14.40 19.17
N LEU A 149 18.46 -14.54 18.29
CA LEU A 149 17.29 -13.67 18.21
C LEU A 149 16.13 -14.11 19.16
N GLU A 150 16.15 -15.35 19.66
CA GLU A 150 15.06 -15.86 20.53
C GLU A 150 14.88 -15.07 21.84
N SER A 151 15.90 -14.39 22.32
CA SER A 151 15.84 -13.57 23.55
C SER A 151 16.05 -12.07 23.29
N ALA A 152 16.05 -11.67 22.02
CA ALA A 152 16.24 -10.28 21.64
C ALA A 152 14.96 -9.45 21.79
N ASN A 153 15.14 -8.14 22.02
CA ASN A 153 14.07 -7.15 21.86
C ASN A 153 14.03 -6.76 20.39
N ILE A 154 12.99 -7.21 19.69
CA ILE A 154 12.81 -7.00 18.24
C ILE A 154 11.75 -5.95 18.00
N ALA A 155 12.09 -4.88 17.30
CA ALA A 155 11.09 -3.95 16.78
C ALA A 155 10.65 -4.35 15.36
N ALA A 156 9.38 -4.10 15.05
CA ALA A 156 8.83 -4.19 13.71
C ALA A 156 7.70 -3.15 13.54
N GLN A 157 7.43 -2.77 12.31
CA GLN A 157 6.34 -1.84 12.04
C GLN A 157 4.99 -2.57 12.17
N LYS A 158 4.07 -1.93 12.89
CA LYS A 158 2.76 -2.45 13.21
C LYS A 158 1.91 -2.76 11.96
N GLY A 159 1.28 -3.93 11.93
CA GLY A 159 0.41 -4.38 10.85
C GLY A 159 1.15 -4.92 9.62
N THR A 160 2.49 -5.05 9.69
CA THR A 160 3.32 -5.55 8.58
C THR A 160 3.53 -7.07 8.63
N VAL A 161 3.97 -7.64 7.51
CA VAL A 161 4.42 -9.04 7.45
C VAL A 161 5.66 -9.27 8.34
N PRO A 162 6.68 -8.40 8.36
CA PRO A 162 7.78 -8.49 9.33
C PRO A 162 7.32 -8.64 10.79
N GLU A 163 6.31 -7.88 11.22
CA GLU A 163 5.76 -8.01 12.58
C GLU A 163 5.16 -9.41 12.84
N SER A 164 4.37 -9.91 11.87
CA SER A 164 3.75 -11.24 11.97
C SER A 164 4.79 -12.35 11.97
N MET A 165 5.83 -12.24 11.15
CA MET A 165 6.93 -13.22 11.09
C MET A 165 7.67 -13.34 12.41
N VAL A 166 7.93 -12.22 13.12
CA VAL A 166 8.53 -12.28 14.46
C VAL A 166 7.63 -13.02 15.43
N LYS A 167 6.32 -12.73 15.44
CA LYS A 167 5.35 -13.43 16.31
C LYS A 167 5.29 -14.93 16.04
N GLU A 168 5.35 -15.32 14.77
CA GLU A 168 5.21 -16.72 14.37
C GLU A 168 6.51 -17.51 14.53
N GLN A 169 7.67 -16.94 14.13
CA GLN A 169 8.92 -17.68 14.01
C GLN A 169 9.87 -17.46 15.20
N LEU A 170 9.70 -16.38 15.98
CA LEU A 170 10.50 -16.05 17.17
C LEU A 170 9.59 -15.80 18.40
N PRO A 171 8.74 -16.77 18.80
CA PRO A 171 7.73 -16.54 19.84
C PRO A 171 8.30 -16.27 21.24
N LYS A 172 9.60 -16.48 21.44
CA LYS A 172 10.29 -16.18 22.71
C LYS A 172 10.89 -14.77 22.72
N ALA A 173 11.06 -14.14 21.55
CA ALA A 173 11.57 -12.78 21.45
C ALA A 173 10.57 -11.77 22.03
N GLN A 174 11.08 -10.66 22.54
CA GLN A 174 10.22 -9.54 22.94
C GLN A 174 9.95 -8.66 21.73
N LEU A 175 8.69 -8.61 21.27
CA LEU A 175 8.30 -7.79 20.12
C LEU A 175 7.80 -6.41 20.56
N THR A 176 8.41 -5.38 19.99
CA THR A 176 7.96 -3.99 20.11
C THR A 176 7.36 -3.55 18.76
N SER A 177 6.03 -3.39 18.72
CA SER A 177 5.33 -2.92 17.52
C SER A 177 5.27 -1.40 17.51
N LEU A 178 5.83 -0.76 16.48
CA LEU A 178 5.87 0.69 16.33
C LEU A 178 5.13 1.12 15.05
N THR A 179 4.50 2.28 15.08
CA THR A 179 3.69 2.75 13.94
C THR A 179 4.52 3.35 12.82
N ASN A 180 5.76 3.77 13.13
CA ASN A 180 6.68 4.40 12.20
C ASN A 180 8.03 3.66 12.18
N MET A 181 8.55 3.39 10.99
CA MET A 181 9.82 2.68 10.84
C MET A 181 11.02 3.51 11.32
N GLY A 182 11.02 4.82 11.09
CA GLY A 182 12.07 5.71 11.60
C GLY A 182 12.13 5.72 13.14
N GLU A 183 10.97 5.59 13.81
CA GLU A 183 10.92 5.44 15.27
C GLU A 183 11.58 4.12 15.70
N ALA A 184 11.30 3.01 15.01
CA ALA A 184 11.91 1.72 15.29
C ALA A 184 13.45 1.77 15.16
N VAL A 185 13.97 2.45 14.13
CA VAL A 185 15.40 2.64 13.94
C VAL A 185 16.01 3.53 15.03
N ASN A 186 15.33 4.60 15.45
CA ASN A 186 15.75 5.44 16.57
C ASN A 186 15.83 4.65 17.90
N GLU A 187 14.85 3.77 18.16
CA GLU A 187 14.87 2.90 19.34
C GLU A 187 16.04 1.89 19.29
N LEU A 188 16.41 1.40 18.09
CA LEU A 188 17.58 0.56 17.87
C LEU A 188 18.88 1.33 18.18
N GLN A 189 19.04 2.54 17.65
CA GLN A 189 20.22 3.37 17.90
C GLN A 189 20.33 3.77 19.38
N ALA A 190 19.22 4.04 20.03
CA ALA A 190 19.17 4.33 21.46
C ALA A 190 19.41 3.11 22.38
N GLY A 191 19.51 1.90 21.81
CA GLY A 191 19.71 0.66 22.56
C GLY A 191 18.49 0.17 23.34
N LYS A 192 17.29 0.67 23.03
CA LYS A 192 16.04 0.24 23.66
C LYS A 192 15.48 -1.04 23.04
N VAL A 193 15.79 -1.26 21.75
CA VAL A 193 15.62 -2.55 21.09
C VAL A 193 16.96 -3.06 20.59
N ASP A 194 17.02 -4.35 20.31
CA ASP A 194 18.26 -5.01 19.90
C ASP A 194 18.38 -5.07 18.38
N VAL A 195 17.25 -5.31 17.70
CA VAL A 195 17.17 -5.44 16.24
C VAL A 195 15.86 -4.88 15.74
N VAL A 196 15.82 -4.50 14.46
CA VAL A 196 14.56 -4.13 13.75
C VAL A 196 14.37 -5.08 12.58
N HIS A 197 13.20 -5.68 12.46
CA HIS A 197 12.84 -6.58 11.35
C HIS A 197 12.07 -5.83 10.26
N MET A 198 12.55 -5.91 9.03
CA MET A 198 12.00 -5.19 7.88
C MET A 198 12.43 -5.84 6.57
N ASP A 199 11.99 -5.29 5.44
CA ASP A 199 12.45 -5.69 4.11
C ASP A 199 13.94 -5.36 3.92
N GLU A 200 14.68 -6.25 3.26
CA GLU A 200 16.14 -6.11 3.07
C GLU A 200 16.54 -4.76 2.42
N PRO A 201 15.88 -4.28 1.32
CA PRO A 201 16.26 -3.00 0.74
C PRO A 201 16.06 -1.81 1.68
N VAL A 202 15.09 -1.91 2.58
CA VAL A 202 14.84 -0.87 3.59
C VAL A 202 15.93 -0.90 4.67
N ALA A 203 16.30 -2.09 5.14
CA ALA A 203 17.41 -2.26 6.07
C ALA A 203 18.73 -1.72 5.47
N LEU A 204 19.00 -2.03 4.20
CA LEU A 204 20.17 -1.51 3.47
C LEU A 204 20.13 0.02 3.36
N SER A 205 18.97 0.60 3.08
CA SER A 205 18.81 2.06 3.00
C SER A 205 19.09 2.76 4.35
N TYR A 206 18.61 2.19 5.46
CA TYR A 206 18.93 2.72 6.79
C TYR A 206 20.40 2.54 7.17
N ALA A 207 21.01 1.39 6.84
CA ALA A 207 22.43 1.16 7.10
C ALA A 207 23.33 2.08 6.26
N ALA A 208 22.94 2.43 5.04
CA ALA A 208 23.70 3.37 4.21
C ALA A 208 23.71 4.80 4.80
N LYS A 209 22.62 5.22 5.43
CA LYS A 209 22.50 6.53 6.08
C LYS A 209 23.12 6.62 7.47
N ASN A 210 23.30 5.49 8.14
CA ASN A 210 23.72 5.43 9.54
C ASN A 210 24.92 4.51 9.68
N ALA A 211 26.11 5.08 9.79
CA ALA A 211 27.38 4.34 9.84
C ALA A 211 27.52 3.40 11.07
N ASP A 212 26.69 3.60 12.09
CA ASP A 212 26.59 2.78 13.31
C ASP A 212 25.63 1.60 13.17
N LEU A 213 24.91 1.49 12.05
CA LEU A 213 23.98 0.40 11.75
C LEU A 213 24.56 -0.55 10.69
N ALA A 214 24.05 -1.77 10.68
CA ALA A 214 24.40 -2.80 9.71
C ALA A 214 23.23 -3.78 9.52
N VAL A 215 23.24 -4.48 8.39
CA VAL A 215 22.27 -5.53 8.10
C VAL A 215 22.85 -6.86 8.57
N ALA A 216 22.07 -7.62 9.34
CA ALA A 216 22.46 -8.95 9.79
C ALA A 216 22.39 -9.97 8.63
N THR A 217 23.21 -11.02 8.73
CA THR A 217 23.23 -12.10 7.71
C THR A 217 22.10 -13.11 7.89
N VAL A 218 21.45 -13.13 9.06
CA VAL A 218 20.33 -14.00 9.38
C VAL A 218 19.01 -13.36 8.90
N SER A 219 18.10 -14.19 8.43
CA SER A 219 16.75 -13.74 8.04
C SER A 219 15.70 -14.76 8.46
N LEU A 220 14.46 -14.30 8.61
CA LEU A 220 13.29 -15.18 8.74
C LEU A 220 12.84 -15.65 7.36
N LYS A 221 12.16 -16.80 7.35
CA LYS A 221 11.65 -17.39 6.10
C LYS A 221 10.30 -16.79 5.75
N MET A 222 10.19 -16.15 4.59
CA MET A 222 8.92 -15.74 4.01
C MET A 222 8.10 -16.95 3.55
N LYS A 223 6.79 -16.81 3.55
CA LYS A 223 5.88 -17.75 2.89
C LYS A 223 5.99 -17.58 1.38
N ASP A 224 5.85 -18.70 0.64
CA ASP A 224 5.93 -18.67 -0.82
C ASP A 224 4.80 -17.80 -1.41
N GLY A 225 5.12 -16.98 -2.42
CA GLY A 225 4.16 -16.12 -3.11
C GLY A 225 3.83 -14.80 -2.41
N GLU A 226 4.43 -14.50 -1.27
CA GLU A 226 4.31 -13.20 -0.62
C GLU A 226 5.31 -12.21 -1.22
N ALA A 227 4.86 -11.45 -2.22
CA ALA A 227 5.63 -10.39 -2.88
C ALA A 227 4.88 -9.06 -2.79
N ASN A 228 5.58 -7.95 -3.00
CA ASN A 228 4.94 -6.63 -2.98
C ASN A 228 4.07 -6.43 -4.20
N ALA A 229 2.82 -6.02 -3.97
CA ALA A 229 1.83 -5.72 -4.98
C ALA A 229 0.98 -4.50 -4.58
N VAL A 230 0.38 -3.87 -5.56
CA VAL A 230 -0.59 -2.78 -5.34
C VAL A 230 -1.89 -3.40 -4.83
N ALA A 231 -2.40 -2.90 -3.71
CA ALA A 231 -3.70 -3.34 -3.20
C ALA A 231 -4.85 -2.47 -3.75
N LEU A 232 -5.94 -3.14 -4.11
CA LEU A 232 -7.17 -2.56 -4.65
C LEU A 232 -8.37 -3.04 -3.83
N ARG A 233 -9.46 -2.27 -3.84
CA ARG A 233 -10.73 -2.80 -3.30
C ARG A 233 -11.19 -3.99 -4.12
N LYS A 234 -11.89 -4.92 -3.45
CA LYS A 234 -12.55 -6.06 -4.13
C LYS A 234 -13.48 -5.58 -5.26
N ASN A 235 -13.56 -6.38 -6.30
CA ASN A 235 -14.40 -6.14 -7.46
C ASN A 235 -14.01 -4.90 -8.30
N SER A 236 -12.73 -4.51 -8.28
CA SER A 236 -12.17 -3.42 -9.10
C SER A 236 -11.37 -3.98 -10.29
N ALA A 237 -11.94 -4.95 -11.03
CA ALA A 237 -11.23 -5.68 -12.07
C ALA A 237 -10.71 -4.77 -13.20
N ASP A 238 -11.49 -3.75 -13.58
CA ASP A 238 -11.13 -2.75 -14.58
C ASP A 238 -9.89 -1.92 -14.16
N LEU A 239 -9.86 -1.47 -12.90
CA LEU A 239 -8.71 -0.74 -12.36
C LEU A 239 -7.50 -1.65 -12.20
N LYS A 240 -7.71 -2.90 -11.77
CA LYS A 240 -6.64 -3.90 -11.67
C LYS A 240 -5.98 -4.15 -13.02
N GLU A 241 -6.75 -4.28 -14.11
CA GLU A 241 -6.22 -4.47 -15.46
C GLU A 241 -5.29 -3.32 -15.87
N VAL A 242 -5.67 -2.07 -15.59
CA VAL A 242 -4.82 -0.90 -15.86
C VAL A 242 -3.54 -0.95 -15.03
N VAL A 243 -3.66 -1.24 -13.73
CA VAL A 243 -2.51 -1.33 -12.82
C VAL A 243 -1.55 -2.44 -13.25
N ASP A 244 -2.08 -3.63 -13.55
CA ASP A 244 -1.27 -4.77 -14.00
C ASP A 244 -0.53 -4.47 -15.31
N LYS A 245 -1.19 -3.83 -16.28
CA LYS A 245 -0.58 -3.41 -17.55
C LYS A 245 0.59 -2.46 -17.32
N VAL A 246 0.44 -1.46 -16.44
CA VAL A 246 1.50 -0.50 -16.12
C VAL A 246 2.66 -1.22 -15.44
N ILE A 247 2.40 -2.02 -14.42
CA ILE A 247 3.43 -2.77 -13.69
C ILE A 247 4.19 -3.70 -14.64
N GLN A 248 3.47 -4.45 -15.49
CA GLN A 248 4.12 -5.35 -16.45
C GLN A 248 5.06 -4.59 -17.37
N LYS A 249 4.63 -3.45 -17.92
CA LYS A 249 5.47 -2.59 -18.76
C LYS A 249 6.73 -2.11 -18.02
N LEU A 250 6.56 -1.60 -16.78
CA LEU A 250 7.68 -1.09 -15.96
C LEU A 250 8.70 -2.20 -15.62
N LYS A 251 8.24 -3.45 -15.49
CA LYS A 251 9.11 -4.62 -15.27
C LYS A 251 9.84 -5.01 -16.55
N ASP A 252 9.12 -5.12 -17.66
CA ASP A 252 9.65 -5.61 -18.94
C ASP A 252 10.71 -4.69 -19.53
N ASP A 253 10.55 -3.37 -19.37
CA ASP A 253 11.50 -2.37 -19.86
C ASP A 253 12.55 -1.96 -18.82
N GLY A 254 12.50 -2.55 -17.61
CA GLY A 254 13.43 -2.27 -16.51
C GLY A 254 13.26 -0.91 -15.86
N THR A 255 12.16 -0.21 -16.12
CA THR A 255 11.91 1.14 -15.55
C THR A 255 11.71 1.09 -14.05
N TYR A 256 11.01 0.06 -13.50
CA TYR A 256 10.85 -0.05 -12.05
C TYR A 256 12.20 -0.20 -11.32
N LYS A 257 13.14 -0.94 -11.91
CA LYS A 257 14.51 -1.01 -11.37
C LYS A 257 15.20 0.36 -11.34
N LYS A 258 15.04 1.17 -12.39
CA LYS A 258 15.57 2.55 -12.42
C LYS A 258 14.91 3.44 -11.37
N TYR A 259 13.62 3.24 -11.07
CA TYR A 259 12.94 3.94 -9.97
C TYR A 259 13.57 3.60 -8.62
N LEU A 260 13.87 2.32 -8.36
CA LEU A 260 14.56 1.90 -7.15
C LEU A 260 15.97 2.50 -7.05
N GLU A 261 16.75 2.48 -8.15
CA GLU A 261 18.10 3.05 -8.20
C GLU A 261 18.08 4.56 -7.95
N LYS A 262 17.15 5.28 -8.60
CA LYS A 262 16.91 6.72 -8.37
C LYS A 262 16.53 6.99 -6.91
N ALA A 263 15.61 6.22 -6.36
CA ALA A 263 15.16 6.39 -4.98
C ALA A 263 16.30 6.12 -3.99
N ALA A 264 17.12 5.09 -4.24
CA ALA A 264 18.30 4.80 -3.41
C ALA A 264 19.28 5.97 -3.41
N SER A 265 19.55 6.61 -4.56
CA SER A 265 20.44 7.77 -4.62
C SER A 265 19.94 8.98 -3.82
N LEU A 266 18.62 9.13 -3.66
CA LEU A 266 18.04 10.18 -2.81
C LEU A 266 18.18 9.88 -1.30
N THR A 267 18.54 8.65 -0.96
CA THR A 267 18.80 8.26 0.44
C THR A 267 20.27 8.33 0.83
N GLU A 268 21.17 8.45 -0.13
CA GLU A 268 22.58 8.67 0.16
C GLU A 268 22.79 10.08 0.73
N VAL A 269 23.57 10.19 1.79
CA VAL A 269 23.93 11.49 2.40
C VAL A 269 24.95 12.13 1.46
N GLU A 270 24.64 13.31 0.90
CA GLU A 270 25.69 14.16 0.34
C GLU A 270 26.61 14.56 1.49
N GLU A 271 27.89 14.14 1.44
CA GLU A 271 28.95 14.55 2.36
C GLU A 271 29.29 16.05 2.19
#